data_25297f26a16fb30a3f74cc6693ccf2bc
#
_entry.id   25297f26a16fb30a3f74cc6693ccf2bc
#
_cell.length_a   1.000
_cell.length_b   1.000
_cell.length_c   1.000
_cell.angle_alpha   90.00
_cell.angle_beta   90.00
_cell.angle_gamma   90.00
#
_symmetry.space_group_name_H-M   'P 1'
#
loop_
_entity.id
_entity.type
_entity.pdbx_description
1 polymer ?
#
loop_
_entity_poly.entity_id
_entity_poly.type
_entity_poly.pdbx_seq_one_letter_code
_entity_poly.pdbx_strand_id
1 'polypeptide(L)'
;HPSVLPAHRQRLDCALALPGAEPAQGALADLFLGCHESPAADKLEALNLVRARLTEPMARSFQSMAAQHHFPRCSRMATRWSVLATASLDVPRRVLRCSTDDSRQLAAEAVRAWQRADLPAQQAFLSHCLVCRDTLAMMVARRALLRLTPELPRHWAEAFVRLQATVLPS
;
A
#
# COMPACT_ATOMS: atom_id res chain seq x y z
N HIS A 1 -4.35 19.51 -18.57
CA HIS A 1 -5.39 20.05 -17.70
C HIS A 1 -5.80 18.97 -16.70
N PRO A 2 -5.86 19.24 -15.38
CA PRO A 2 -6.16 18.24 -14.38
C PRO A 2 -7.63 17.73 -14.39
N SER A 3 -8.49 18.34 -15.20
CA SER A 3 -9.93 18.00 -15.32
C SER A 3 -10.28 17.17 -16.56
N VAL A 4 -9.27 16.66 -17.30
CA VAL A 4 -9.52 15.91 -18.55
C VAL A 4 -9.73 14.42 -18.23
N LEU A 5 -10.98 13.98 -18.20
CA LEU A 5 -11.35 12.60 -17.88
C LEU A 5 -10.61 11.53 -18.74
N PRO A 6 -10.44 11.68 -20.07
CA PRO A 6 -9.66 10.72 -20.86
C PRO A 6 -8.22 10.54 -20.38
N ALA A 7 -7.54 11.62 -19.98
CA ALA A 7 -6.18 11.53 -19.46
C ALA A 7 -6.11 10.75 -18.13
N HIS A 8 -7.11 10.94 -17.26
CA HIS A 8 -7.22 10.16 -16.03
C HIS A 8 -7.54 8.69 -16.28
N ARG A 9 -8.38 8.37 -17.26
CA ARG A 9 -8.66 6.98 -17.67
C ARG A 9 -7.40 6.31 -18.21
N GLN A 10 -6.67 6.96 -19.10
CA GLN A 10 -5.40 6.44 -19.61
C GLN A 10 -4.38 6.19 -18.48
N ARG A 11 -4.30 7.09 -17.52
CA ARG A 11 -3.44 6.91 -16.34
C ARG A 11 -3.89 5.74 -15.46
N LEU A 12 -5.20 5.53 -15.33
CA LEU A 12 -5.77 4.40 -14.62
C LEU A 12 -5.41 3.07 -15.28
N ASP A 13 -5.47 3.00 -16.62
CA ASP A 13 -5.05 1.83 -17.40
C ASP A 13 -3.56 1.53 -17.18
N CYS A 14 -2.70 2.54 -17.21
CA CYS A 14 -1.28 2.39 -16.89
C CYS A 14 -1.07 1.88 -15.46
N ALA A 15 -1.85 2.39 -14.49
CA ALA A 15 -1.76 1.97 -13.10
C ALA A 15 -2.22 0.52 -12.89
N LEU A 16 -3.20 0.05 -13.67
CA LEU A 16 -3.67 -1.35 -13.65
C LEU A 16 -2.63 -2.33 -14.21
N ALA A 17 -1.71 -1.88 -15.07
CA ALA A 17 -0.58 -2.70 -15.55
C ALA A 17 0.49 -2.91 -14.47
N LEU A 18 0.51 -2.09 -13.42
CA LEU A 18 1.44 -2.21 -12.31
C LEU A 18 0.92 -3.22 -11.27
N PRO A 19 1.81 -3.92 -10.53
CA PRO A 19 1.41 -4.82 -9.47
C PRO A 19 0.87 -4.07 -8.25
N GLY A 20 -0.04 -4.72 -7.51
CA GLY A 20 -0.58 -4.22 -6.26
C GLY A 20 -1.82 -3.34 -6.39
N ALA A 21 -2.34 -2.89 -5.25
CA ALA A 21 -3.55 -2.08 -5.15
C ALA A 21 -3.27 -0.57 -5.24
N GLU A 22 -2.15 -0.12 -4.69
CA GLU A 22 -1.87 1.30 -4.49
C GLU A 22 -1.76 2.14 -5.76
N PRO A 23 -1.12 1.66 -6.87
CA PRO A 23 -1.08 2.44 -8.10
C PRO A 23 -2.48 2.73 -8.63
N ALA A 24 -3.33 1.71 -8.71
CA ALA A 24 -4.72 1.85 -9.17
C ALA A 24 -5.56 2.72 -8.23
N GLN A 25 -5.42 2.54 -6.91
CA GLN A 25 -6.09 3.37 -5.91
C GLN A 25 -5.67 4.84 -6.00
N GLY A 26 -4.37 5.11 -6.15
CA GLY A 26 -3.85 6.47 -6.29
C GLY A 26 -4.32 7.18 -7.56
N ALA A 27 -4.31 6.47 -8.70
CA ALA A 27 -4.82 6.99 -9.96
C ALA A 27 -6.34 7.26 -9.91
N LEU A 28 -7.10 6.39 -9.23
CA LEU A 28 -8.54 6.58 -9.02
C LEU A 28 -8.82 7.80 -8.12
N ALA A 29 -8.06 8.00 -7.05
CA ALA A 29 -8.18 9.17 -6.18
C ALA A 29 -7.95 10.49 -6.95
N ASP A 30 -6.96 10.50 -7.84
CA ASP A 30 -6.69 11.65 -8.69
C ASP A 30 -7.79 11.89 -9.72
N LEU A 31 -8.40 10.84 -10.28
CA LEU A 31 -9.57 10.96 -11.14
C LEU A 31 -10.75 11.59 -10.39
N PHE A 32 -11.05 11.13 -9.19
CA PHE A 32 -12.14 11.68 -8.38
C PHE A 32 -11.90 13.14 -8.00
N LEU A 33 -10.65 13.54 -7.73
CA LEU A 33 -10.30 14.91 -7.43
C LEU A 33 -10.29 15.80 -8.68
N GLY A 34 -9.62 15.37 -9.75
CA GLY A 34 -9.48 16.14 -10.98
C GLY A 34 -10.79 16.28 -11.76
N CYS A 35 -11.60 15.23 -11.73
CA CYS A 35 -12.89 15.16 -12.44
C CYS A 35 -14.08 15.22 -11.47
N HIS A 36 -13.98 16.04 -10.41
CA HIS A 36 -15.03 16.11 -9.38
C HIS A 36 -16.40 16.54 -9.92
N GLU A 37 -16.43 17.35 -11.00
CA GLU A 37 -17.63 17.79 -11.68
C GLU A 37 -18.19 16.76 -12.68
N SER A 38 -17.43 15.70 -13.02
CA SER A 38 -17.90 14.67 -13.94
C SER A 38 -19.10 13.90 -13.37
N PRO A 39 -19.99 13.37 -14.24
CA PRO A 39 -21.11 12.55 -13.81
C PRO A 39 -20.70 11.40 -12.91
N ALA A 40 -21.57 11.06 -11.95
CA ALA A 40 -21.34 9.91 -11.05
C ALA A 40 -21.13 8.60 -11.84
N ALA A 41 -21.79 8.45 -12.97
CA ALA A 41 -21.66 7.28 -13.85
C ALA A 41 -20.21 7.07 -14.29
N ASP A 42 -19.50 8.13 -14.71
CA ASP A 42 -18.12 8.05 -15.16
C ASP A 42 -17.17 7.64 -14.03
N LYS A 43 -17.40 8.17 -12.83
CA LYS A 43 -16.65 7.83 -11.62
C LYS A 43 -16.87 6.39 -11.19
N LEU A 44 -18.12 5.91 -11.28
CA LEU A 44 -18.48 4.52 -10.97
C LEU A 44 -17.92 3.55 -12.00
N GLU A 45 -17.91 3.92 -13.28
CA GLU A 45 -17.27 3.11 -14.32
C GLU A 45 -15.76 2.96 -14.03
N ALA A 46 -15.05 4.06 -13.73
CA ALA A 46 -13.66 4.04 -13.34
C ALA A 46 -13.40 3.19 -12.08
N LEU A 47 -14.27 3.29 -11.07
CA LEU A 47 -14.22 2.45 -9.87
C LEU A 47 -14.37 0.96 -10.21
N ASN A 48 -15.31 0.61 -11.09
CA ASN A 48 -15.53 -0.78 -11.49
C ASN A 48 -14.32 -1.41 -12.17
N LEU A 49 -13.59 -0.66 -12.98
CA LEU A 49 -12.34 -1.12 -13.62
C LEU A 49 -11.29 -1.56 -12.60
N VAL A 50 -11.19 -0.87 -11.48
CA VAL A 50 -10.15 -1.13 -10.46
C VAL A 50 -10.67 -1.89 -9.24
N ARG A 51 -11.97 -2.17 -9.16
CA ARG A 51 -12.62 -2.73 -7.97
C ARG A 51 -11.94 -4.00 -7.45
N ALA A 52 -11.52 -4.90 -8.35
CA ALA A 52 -10.84 -6.14 -7.99
C ALA A 52 -9.46 -5.93 -7.31
N ARG A 53 -8.88 -4.75 -7.45
CA ARG A 53 -7.59 -4.36 -6.83
C ARG A 53 -7.77 -3.69 -5.47
N LEU A 54 -8.97 -3.18 -5.16
CA LEU A 54 -9.25 -2.45 -3.92
C LEU A 54 -9.73 -3.39 -2.82
N THR A 55 -9.50 -2.98 -1.57
CA THR A 55 -10.20 -3.59 -0.44
C THR A 55 -11.67 -3.16 -0.44
N GLU A 56 -12.56 -4.02 0.07
CA GLU A 56 -14.00 -3.72 0.09
C GLU A 56 -14.34 -2.42 0.86
N PRO A 57 -13.70 -2.08 2.00
CA PRO A 57 -13.91 -0.78 2.63
C PRO A 57 -13.52 0.41 1.75
N MET A 58 -12.42 0.26 0.98
CA MET A 58 -11.94 1.31 0.09
C MET A 58 -12.87 1.49 -1.11
N ALA A 59 -13.33 0.40 -1.73
CA ALA A 59 -14.29 0.42 -2.83
C ALA A 59 -15.60 1.10 -2.40
N ARG A 60 -16.12 0.79 -1.19
CA ARG A 60 -17.32 1.46 -0.63
C ARG A 60 -17.08 2.95 -0.39
N SER A 61 -15.89 3.35 0.07
CA SER A 61 -15.55 4.77 0.25
C SER A 61 -15.59 5.52 -1.08
N PHE A 62 -14.99 5.00 -2.14
CA PHE A 62 -15.08 5.61 -3.48
C PHE A 62 -16.51 5.62 -4.00
N GLN A 63 -17.27 4.56 -3.80
CA GLN A 63 -18.66 4.46 -4.23
C GLN A 63 -19.53 5.54 -3.56
N SER A 64 -19.38 5.76 -2.26
CA SER A 64 -20.12 6.81 -1.54
C SER A 64 -19.72 8.21 -1.98
N MET A 65 -18.50 8.42 -2.46
CA MET A 65 -17.99 9.71 -2.96
C MET A 65 -18.39 9.98 -4.42
N ALA A 66 -18.80 8.96 -5.19
CA ALA A 66 -19.06 9.12 -6.62
C ALA A 66 -20.20 10.12 -6.92
N ALA A 67 -21.22 10.16 -6.08
CA ALA A 67 -22.35 11.09 -6.21
C ALA A 67 -22.02 12.51 -5.69
N GLN A 68 -20.87 12.69 -5.03
CA GLN A 68 -20.49 13.99 -4.49
C GLN A 68 -19.72 14.80 -5.54
N HIS A 69 -20.04 16.11 -5.62
CA HIS A 69 -19.30 17.06 -6.48
C HIS A 69 -18.04 17.62 -5.82
N HIS A 70 -17.69 17.09 -4.65
CA HIS A 70 -16.50 17.47 -3.92
C HIS A 70 -15.71 16.22 -3.52
N PHE A 71 -14.43 16.21 -3.81
CA PHE A 71 -13.50 15.20 -3.34
C PHE A 71 -12.39 15.89 -2.52
N PRO A 72 -12.13 15.49 -1.28
CA PRO A 72 -11.14 16.16 -0.46
C PRO A 72 -9.73 15.96 -1.04
N ARG A 73 -8.98 17.06 -1.18
CA ARG A 73 -7.59 17.01 -1.64
C ARG A 73 -6.70 16.15 -0.74
N CYS A 74 -6.95 16.18 0.57
CA CYS A 74 -6.32 15.29 1.54
C CYS A 74 -7.28 14.19 1.92
N SER A 75 -6.96 12.93 1.60
CA SER A 75 -7.88 11.81 1.72
C SER A 75 -7.16 10.51 2.08
N ARG A 76 -7.84 9.62 2.81
CA ARG A 76 -7.40 8.24 3.04
C ARG A 76 -7.42 7.39 1.76
N MET A 77 -8.14 7.84 0.74
CA MET A 77 -8.21 7.17 -0.55
C MET A 77 -6.99 7.45 -1.43
N ALA A 78 -6.27 8.55 -1.18
CA ALA A 78 -5.02 8.85 -1.85
C ALA A 78 -3.90 7.93 -1.34
N THR A 79 -2.95 7.64 -2.24
CA THR A 79 -1.75 6.86 -1.95
C THR A 79 -0.50 7.64 -2.36
N ARG A 80 0.68 7.10 -2.14
CA ARG A 80 1.94 7.68 -2.64
C ARG A 80 1.99 7.79 -4.18
N TRP A 81 1.12 7.05 -4.89
CA TRP A 81 0.99 7.09 -6.34
C TRP A 81 0.04 8.19 -6.83
N SER A 82 -0.64 8.87 -5.90
CA SER A 82 -1.46 10.03 -6.22
C SER A 82 -0.58 11.23 -6.56
N VAL A 83 -1.00 12.00 -7.57
CA VAL A 83 -0.31 13.23 -8.02
C VAL A 83 -1.09 14.47 -7.63
N LEU A 84 -2.42 14.40 -7.68
CA LEU A 84 -3.31 15.52 -7.35
C LEU A 84 -3.82 15.42 -5.92
N ALA A 85 -4.27 14.24 -5.52
CA ALA A 85 -4.72 13.97 -4.17
C ALA A 85 -3.54 13.70 -3.23
N THR A 86 -3.66 14.16 -1.99
CA THR A 86 -2.64 13.95 -0.95
C THR A 86 -3.16 12.93 0.06
N ALA A 87 -2.32 11.97 0.45
CA ALA A 87 -2.68 11.04 1.51
C ALA A 87 -2.89 11.78 2.83
N SER A 88 -3.98 11.45 3.54
CA SER A 88 -4.29 12.03 4.84
C SER A 88 -3.18 11.73 5.85
N LEU A 89 -2.82 12.71 6.68
CA LEU A 89 -1.86 12.54 7.78
C LEU A 89 -2.38 11.59 8.88
N ASP A 90 -3.67 11.28 8.91
CA ASP A 90 -4.25 10.23 9.75
C ASP A 90 -3.82 8.81 9.32
N VAL A 91 -3.28 8.68 8.12
CA VAL A 91 -2.54 7.48 7.74
C VAL A 91 -1.23 7.49 8.54
N PRO A 92 -0.97 6.48 9.39
CA PRO A 92 0.26 6.44 10.16
C PRO A 92 1.46 6.71 9.24
N ARG A 93 2.42 7.53 9.68
CA ARG A 93 3.66 7.86 8.92
C ARG A 93 4.36 6.60 8.36
N ARG A 94 4.08 5.45 8.94
CA ARG A 94 4.50 4.12 8.52
C ARG A 94 3.95 3.72 7.14
N VAL A 95 2.67 4.04 6.83
CA VAL A 95 2.04 3.76 5.52
C VAL A 95 2.56 4.71 4.44
N LEU A 96 3.06 5.88 4.82
CA LEU A 96 3.74 6.81 3.91
C LEU A 96 5.16 6.34 3.55
N ARG A 97 5.79 5.47 4.35
CA ARG A 97 7.15 4.99 4.14
C ARG A 97 7.22 3.62 3.47
N CYS A 98 6.27 2.74 3.78
CA CYS A 98 6.21 1.39 3.23
C CYS A 98 4.77 1.09 2.85
N SER A 99 4.52 0.81 1.57
CA SER A 99 3.21 0.36 1.14
C SER A 99 2.96 -1.07 1.64
N THR A 100 1.69 -1.48 1.73
CA THR A 100 1.32 -2.87 2.06
C THR A 100 1.90 -3.84 1.02
N ASP A 101 1.96 -3.42 -0.23
CA ASP A 101 2.50 -4.22 -1.34
C ASP A 101 4.03 -4.30 -1.27
N ASP A 102 4.70 -3.17 -0.97
CA ASP A 102 6.15 -3.18 -0.74
C ASP A 102 6.54 -4.04 0.46
N SER A 103 5.79 -3.94 1.58
CA SER A 103 6.03 -4.76 2.76
C SER A 103 5.90 -6.25 2.45
N ARG A 104 4.91 -6.65 1.64
CA ARG A 104 4.75 -8.04 1.19
C ARG A 104 5.85 -8.48 0.25
N GLN A 105 6.25 -7.63 -0.68
CA GLN A 105 7.35 -7.91 -1.61
C GLN A 105 8.67 -8.07 -0.85
N LEU A 106 9.01 -7.12 0.03
CA LEU A 106 10.19 -7.18 0.88
C LEU A 106 10.21 -8.45 1.74
N ALA A 107 9.06 -8.84 2.32
CA ALA A 107 8.94 -10.07 3.07
C ALA A 107 9.22 -11.32 2.21
N ALA A 108 8.67 -11.35 0.98
CA ALA A 108 8.90 -12.46 0.07
C ALA A 108 10.36 -12.55 -0.39
N GLU A 109 11.02 -11.42 -0.63
CA GLU A 109 12.45 -11.36 -0.96
C GLU A 109 13.33 -11.82 0.20
N ALA A 110 12.99 -11.42 1.43
CA ALA A 110 13.70 -11.84 2.63
C ALA A 110 13.60 -13.35 2.88
N VAL A 111 12.44 -13.96 2.63
CA VAL A 111 12.27 -15.42 2.70
C VAL A 111 13.12 -16.13 1.65
N ARG A 112 13.15 -15.60 0.41
CA ARG A 112 14.04 -16.13 -0.64
C ARG A 112 15.52 -15.98 -0.27
N ALA A 113 15.91 -14.85 0.35
CA ALA A 113 17.27 -14.63 0.85
C ALA A 113 17.63 -15.64 1.95
N TRP A 114 16.68 -15.95 2.85
CA TRP A 114 16.90 -17.00 3.85
C TRP A 114 17.10 -18.38 3.21
N GLN A 115 16.27 -18.76 2.24
CA GLN A 115 16.40 -20.04 1.52
C GLN A 115 17.74 -20.18 0.79
N ARG A 116 18.34 -19.08 0.34
CA ARG A 116 19.66 -19.05 -0.31
C ARG A 116 20.82 -18.85 0.65
N ALA A 117 20.55 -18.81 1.97
CA ALA A 117 21.53 -18.47 3.00
C ALA A 117 22.25 -17.12 2.78
N ASP A 118 21.58 -16.16 2.15
CA ASP A 118 22.08 -14.81 1.88
C ASP A 118 21.92 -13.95 3.15
N LEU A 119 22.91 -14.02 4.03
CA LEU A 119 22.91 -13.28 5.29
C LEU A 119 22.91 -11.75 5.12
N PRO A 120 23.67 -11.15 4.19
CA PRO A 120 23.60 -9.71 3.95
C PRO A 120 22.20 -9.22 3.58
N ALA A 121 21.50 -9.90 2.68
CA ALA A 121 20.13 -9.54 2.30
C ALA A 121 19.14 -9.71 3.46
N GLN A 122 19.30 -10.74 4.29
CA GLN A 122 18.50 -10.91 5.50
C GLN A 122 18.71 -9.77 6.49
N GLN A 123 19.97 -9.38 6.73
CA GLN A 123 20.31 -8.27 7.62
C GLN A 123 19.76 -6.93 7.12
N ALA A 124 19.83 -6.67 5.82
CA ALA A 124 19.25 -5.48 5.20
C ALA A 124 17.73 -5.41 5.42
N PHE A 125 17.03 -6.53 5.25
CA PHE A 125 15.59 -6.63 5.54
C PHE A 125 15.26 -6.37 7.01
N LEU A 126 15.99 -7.00 7.94
CA LEU A 126 15.76 -6.81 9.38
C LEU A 126 16.04 -5.36 9.81
N SER A 127 17.11 -4.75 9.27
CA SER A 127 17.43 -3.33 9.49
C SER A 127 16.30 -2.43 8.96
N HIS A 128 15.78 -2.71 7.75
CA HIS A 128 14.64 -1.99 7.19
C HIS A 128 13.43 -2.06 8.12
N CYS A 129 13.05 -3.27 8.58
CA CYS A 129 11.92 -3.44 9.48
C CYS A 129 12.07 -2.65 10.78
N LEU A 130 13.27 -2.61 11.36
CA LEU A 130 13.53 -1.87 12.59
C LEU A 130 13.52 -0.35 12.38
N VAL A 131 14.18 0.15 11.33
CA VAL A 131 14.29 1.60 11.05
C VAL A 131 12.95 2.18 10.61
N CYS A 132 12.26 1.50 9.70
CA CYS A 132 10.96 1.94 9.17
C CYS A 132 9.78 1.53 10.07
N ARG A 133 10.02 0.74 11.12
CA ARG A 133 9.00 0.10 11.98
C ARG A 133 7.97 -0.68 11.14
N ASP A 134 8.45 -1.37 10.10
CA ASP A 134 7.60 -2.16 9.21
C ASP A 134 7.23 -3.50 9.85
N THR A 135 6.24 -3.45 10.74
CA THR A 135 5.72 -4.64 11.42
C THR A 135 5.02 -5.58 10.46
N LEU A 136 4.43 -5.07 9.36
CA LEU A 136 3.73 -5.91 8.40
C LEU A 136 4.72 -6.80 7.64
N ALA A 137 5.79 -6.23 7.07
CA ALA A 137 6.83 -7.01 6.40
C ALA A 137 7.41 -8.09 7.33
N MET A 138 7.74 -7.70 8.58
CA MET A 138 8.26 -8.62 9.58
C MET A 138 7.29 -9.77 9.90
N MET A 139 5.99 -9.47 10.11
CA MET A 139 4.98 -10.48 10.42
C MET A 139 4.74 -11.45 9.26
N VAL A 140 4.69 -10.92 8.02
CA VAL A 140 4.51 -11.74 6.81
C VAL A 140 5.71 -12.67 6.62
N ALA A 141 6.94 -12.14 6.71
CA ALA A 141 8.15 -12.93 6.58
C ALA A 141 8.27 -13.99 7.69
N ARG A 142 8.02 -13.61 8.95
CA ARG A 142 8.01 -14.53 10.09
C ARG A 142 7.03 -15.70 9.87
N ARG A 143 5.80 -15.38 9.47
CA ARG A 143 4.78 -16.42 9.19
C ARG A 143 5.20 -17.37 8.06
N ALA A 144 5.86 -16.86 7.04
CA ALA A 144 6.37 -17.67 5.93
C ALA A 144 7.54 -18.56 6.37
N LEU A 145 8.48 -18.02 7.16
CA LEU A 145 9.63 -18.78 7.68
C LEU A 145 9.20 -19.90 8.61
N LEU A 146 8.24 -19.68 9.52
CA LEU A 146 7.73 -20.71 10.44
C LEU A 146 6.99 -21.87 9.74
N ARG A 147 6.67 -21.73 8.46
CA ARG A 147 6.19 -22.85 7.63
C ARG A 147 7.34 -23.69 7.04
N LEU A 148 8.54 -23.14 6.98
CA LEU A 148 9.72 -23.76 6.39
C LEU A 148 10.68 -24.31 7.46
N THR A 149 10.64 -23.76 8.69
CA THR A 149 11.48 -24.16 9.81
C THR A 149 10.67 -24.15 11.11
N PRO A 150 10.89 -25.11 12.03
CA PRO A 150 10.19 -25.14 13.31
C PRO A 150 10.50 -23.95 14.20
N GLU A 151 11.71 -23.38 14.08
CA GLU A 151 12.16 -22.24 14.87
C GLU A 151 12.74 -21.15 14.01
N LEU A 152 12.55 -19.90 14.43
CA LEU A 152 13.18 -18.75 13.78
C LEU A 152 14.67 -18.72 14.09
N PRO A 153 15.53 -18.39 13.12
CA PRO A 153 16.94 -18.10 13.38
C PRO A 153 17.05 -17.01 14.45
N ARG A 154 18.07 -17.13 15.32
CA ARG A 154 18.25 -16.25 16.48
C ARG A 154 18.20 -14.76 16.14
N HIS A 155 18.88 -14.33 15.08
CA HIS A 155 18.92 -12.92 14.66
C HIS A 155 17.56 -12.40 14.18
N TRP A 156 16.66 -13.26 13.62
CA TRP A 156 15.30 -12.91 13.27
C TRP A 156 14.43 -12.76 14.52
N ALA A 157 14.58 -13.69 15.49
CA ALA A 157 13.84 -13.66 16.75
C ALA A 157 14.17 -12.40 17.57
N GLU A 158 15.46 -12.06 17.66
CA GLU A 158 15.94 -10.86 18.34
C GLU A 158 15.40 -9.57 17.69
N ALA A 159 15.44 -9.48 16.35
CA ALA A 159 14.91 -8.34 15.62
C ALA A 159 13.39 -8.19 15.81
N PHE A 160 12.65 -9.30 15.83
CA PHE A 160 11.22 -9.32 16.09
C PHE A 160 10.87 -8.77 17.48
N VAL A 161 11.56 -9.23 18.52
CA VAL A 161 11.36 -8.74 19.90
C VAL A 161 11.66 -7.24 20.00
N ARG A 162 12.76 -6.77 19.41
CA ARG A 162 13.11 -5.34 19.37
C ARG A 162 12.04 -4.50 18.65
N LEU A 163 11.50 -5.00 17.54
CA LEU A 163 10.45 -4.29 16.82
C LEU A 163 9.17 -4.19 17.65
N GLN A 164 8.78 -5.25 18.34
CA GLN A 164 7.61 -5.23 19.23
C GLN A 164 7.77 -4.25 20.38
N ALA A 165 8.93 -4.20 21.02
CA ALA A 165 9.22 -3.26 22.11
C ALA A 165 9.12 -1.78 21.67
N THR A 166 9.32 -1.47 20.38
CA THR A 166 9.19 -0.10 19.85
C THR A 166 7.76 0.28 19.48
N VAL A 167 6.83 -0.66 19.44
CA VAL A 167 5.43 -0.46 19.00
C VAL A 167 4.47 -0.35 20.19
N LEU A 168 4.80 -0.93 21.34
CA LEU A 168 4.03 -0.80 22.57
C LEU A 168 4.54 0.45 23.31
N PRO A 169 3.79 1.56 23.39
CA PRO A 169 4.09 2.63 24.33
C PRO A 169 3.83 2.11 25.74
N SER A 170 4.76 2.41 26.64
CA SER A 170 4.62 2.20 28.08
C SER A 170 3.48 3.06 28.63
#